data_a3347d260af514b3263ddbf072ff9886
#
_entry.id   a3347d260af514b3263ddbf072ff9886
#
_cell.length_a   1.000
_cell.length_b   1.000
_cell.length_c   1.000
_cell.angle_alpha   90.00
_cell.angle_beta   90.00
_cell.angle_gamma   90.00
#
_symmetry.space_group_name_H-M   'P 1'
#
loop_
_entity.id
_entity.type
_entity.pdbx_description
1 polymer ?
#
loop_
_entity_poly.entity_id
_entity_poly.type
_entity_poly.pdbx_seq_one_letter_code
_entity_poly.pdbx_strand_id
1 'polypeptide(L)'
;MVTAVARAGGDRFTVHARIAVLNGLSPKENRTIPPLRYDDVYRLKADFSALTIEINGGITTLDQARCHLSEVDGVMIGRAAYDNPYLFATADAVFDMAHAPVPSRREVLVGVLPYLEKCDSRGLPASRTLRHLLGLFAHQPVAKAWKRFLSRHMRPTAQAAAVVREAMQGIPETILNTRPASAEAPCCSITTEAIMG
;
A
#
# COMPACT_ATOMS: atom_id res chain seq x y z
N MET A 1 18.50 -20.82 0.23
CA MET A 1 17.33 -20.63 -0.65
C MET A 1 17.64 -19.58 -1.72
N VAL A 2 17.98 -18.34 -1.39
CA VAL A 2 18.28 -17.28 -2.39
C VAL A 2 19.32 -17.74 -3.41
N THR A 3 20.47 -18.27 -2.96
CA THR A 3 21.53 -18.78 -3.85
C THR A 3 21.02 -19.81 -4.87
N ALA A 4 20.13 -20.71 -4.48
CA ALA A 4 19.62 -21.75 -5.38
C ALA A 4 18.68 -21.14 -6.46
N VAL A 5 17.82 -20.19 -6.07
CA VAL A 5 16.91 -19.49 -7.01
C VAL A 5 17.69 -18.57 -7.95
N ALA A 6 18.70 -17.86 -7.43
CA ALA A 6 19.56 -17.00 -8.24
C ALA A 6 20.35 -17.79 -9.30
N ARG A 7 20.89 -18.97 -8.93
CA ARG A 7 21.53 -19.88 -9.89
C ARG A 7 20.58 -20.38 -10.98
N ALA A 8 19.29 -20.45 -10.69
CA ALA A 8 18.25 -20.81 -11.65
C ALA A 8 17.73 -19.61 -12.49
N GLY A 9 18.35 -18.44 -12.36
CA GLY A 9 18.03 -17.23 -13.13
C GLY A 9 17.08 -16.23 -12.44
N GLY A 10 16.78 -16.41 -11.16
CA GLY A 10 16.02 -15.41 -10.38
C GLY A 10 16.93 -14.24 -9.98
N ASP A 11 16.53 -13.02 -10.31
CA ASP A 11 17.30 -11.78 -10.12
C ASP A 11 16.65 -10.79 -9.14
N ARG A 12 15.37 -11.01 -8.79
CA ARG A 12 14.60 -10.14 -7.87
C ARG A 12 13.93 -10.96 -6.76
N PHE A 13 14.05 -10.47 -5.53
CA PHE A 13 13.51 -11.10 -4.34
C PHE A 13 12.82 -10.09 -3.43
N THR A 14 11.54 -10.31 -3.14
CA THR A 14 10.84 -9.58 -2.08
C THR A 14 10.90 -10.40 -0.79
N VAL A 15 11.61 -9.89 0.20
CA VAL A 15 11.89 -10.60 1.46
C VAL A 15 11.01 -10.06 2.58
N HIS A 16 10.18 -10.93 3.18
CA HIS A 16 9.43 -10.56 4.37
C HIS A 16 10.34 -10.65 5.61
N ALA A 17 10.55 -9.52 6.29
CA ALA A 17 11.52 -9.38 7.38
C ALA A 17 11.04 -10.04 8.69
N ARG A 18 10.57 -11.29 8.63
CA ARG A 18 10.21 -12.13 9.80
C ARG A 18 10.60 -13.58 9.56
N ILE A 19 10.95 -14.28 10.63
CA ILE A 19 11.13 -15.73 10.58
C ILE A 19 9.76 -16.38 10.40
N ALA A 20 9.63 -17.30 9.45
CA ALA A 20 8.45 -18.13 9.31
C ALA A 20 8.49 -19.26 10.36
N VAL A 21 7.54 -19.25 11.28
CA VAL A 21 7.33 -20.33 12.25
C VAL A 21 6.35 -21.31 11.63
N LEU A 22 6.84 -22.49 11.23
CA LEU A 22 6.05 -23.46 10.47
C LEU A 22 5.09 -24.27 11.36
N ASN A 23 5.40 -24.40 12.64
CA ASN A 23 4.58 -25.14 13.59
C ASN A 23 3.98 -24.20 14.62
N GLY A 24 2.65 -24.22 14.78
CA GLY A 24 1.92 -23.51 15.83
C GLY A 24 1.41 -22.11 15.47
N LEU A 25 1.81 -21.53 14.34
CA LEU A 25 1.29 -20.23 13.88
C LEU A 25 0.61 -20.34 12.51
N SER A 26 -0.56 -19.75 12.40
CA SER A 26 -1.23 -19.57 11.10
C SER A 26 -0.45 -18.60 10.20
N PRO A 27 -0.71 -18.59 8.87
CA PRO A 27 -0.10 -17.60 7.96
C PRO A 27 -0.38 -16.15 8.34
N LYS A 28 -1.50 -15.88 9.01
CA LYS A 28 -1.85 -14.52 9.50
C LYS A 28 -0.97 -14.15 10.70
N GLU A 29 -0.80 -15.06 11.65
CA GLU A 29 0.00 -14.87 12.86
C GLU A 29 1.49 -14.74 12.52
N ASN A 30 2.00 -15.52 11.57
CA ASN A 30 3.38 -15.40 11.07
C ASN A 30 3.71 -14.00 10.51
N ARG A 31 2.71 -13.23 10.05
CA ARG A 31 2.93 -11.86 9.59
C ARG A 31 2.86 -10.81 10.70
N THR A 32 2.54 -11.20 11.93
CA THR A 32 2.32 -10.25 13.03
C THR A 32 3.10 -10.59 14.30
N ILE A 33 3.16 -11.87 14.69
CA ILE A 33 3.72 -12.31 15.99
C ILE A 33 5.25 -12.34 15.99
N PRO A 34 5.95 -13.00 15.02
CA PRO A 34 7.41 -13.02 15.06
C PRO A 34 7.98 -11.61 14.95
N PRO A 35 9.08 -11.29 15.65
CA PRO A 35 9.70 -9.97 15.59
C PRO A 35 10.20 -9.65 14.19
N LEU A 36 10.22 -8.35 13.85
CA LEU A 36 10.81 -7.86 12.62
C LEU A 36 12.34 -7.95 12.70
N ARG A 37 12.98 -8.37 11.61
CA ARG A 37 14.41 -8.58 11.48
C ARG A 37 14.91 -7.90 10.21
N TYR A 38 14.89 -6.59 10.20
CA TYR A 38 15.31 -5.79 9.03
C TYR A 38 16.78 -6.00 8.70
N ASP A 39 17.66 -6.10 9.73
CA ASP A 39 19.09 -6.30 9.57
C ASP A 39 19.45 -7.58 8.79
N ASP A 40 18.61 -8.62 8.88
CA ASP A 40 18.83 -9.83 8.09
C ASP A 40 18.62 -9.58 6.60
N VAL A 41 17.67 -8.69 6.25
CA VAL A 41 17.41 -8.35 4.85
C VAL A 41 18.52 -7.42 4.31
N TYR A 42 19.02 -6.50 5.14
CA TYR A 42 20.16 -5.63 4.77
C TYR A 42 21.42 -6.44 4.54
N ARG A 43 21.73 -7.40 5.44
CA ARG A 43 22.84 -8.34 5.23
C ARG A 43 22.65 -9.17 3.96
N LEU A 44 21.43 -9.62 3.68
CA LEU A 44 21.14 -10.35 2.44
C LEU A 44 21.46 -9.49 1.21
N LYS A 45 21.10 -8.20 1.21
CA LYS A 45 21.46 -7.27 0.12
C LYS A 45 22.96 -7.09 0.01
N ALA A 46 23.68 -6.94 1.12
CA ALA A 46 25.14 -6.83 1.12
C ALA A 46 25.82 -8.09 0.55
N ASP A 47 25.34 -9.29 0.96
CA ASP A 47 25.87 -10.58 0.50
C ASP A 47 25.57 -10.84 -0.99
N PHE A 48 24.47 -10.29 -1.51
CA PHE A 48 24.00 -10.49 -2.89
C PHE A 48 23.79 -9.15 -3.60
N SER A 49 24.81 -8.31 -3.63
CA SER A 49 24.76 -6.93 -4.17
C SER A 49 24.27 -6.82 -5.61
N ALA A 50 24.50 -7.84 -6.44
CA ALA A 50 24.04 -7.92 -7.82
C ALA A 50 22.56 -8.28 -7.98
N LEU A 51 21.88 -8.76 -6.92
CA LEU A 51 20.46 -9.08 -6.96
C LEU A 51 19.62 -7.88 -6.55
N THR A 52 18.42 -7.77 -7.11
CA THR A 52 17.40 -6.81 -6.65
C THR A 52 16.73 -7.38 -5.39
N ILE A 53 16.98 -6.77 -4.24
CA ILE A 53 16.39 -7.15 -2.95
C ILE A 53 15.40 -6.09 -2.52
N GLU A 54 14.14 -6.50 -2.35
CA GLU A 54 13.06 -5.69 -1.82
C GLU A 54 12.69 -6.15 -0.42
N ILE A 55 12.45 -5.19 0.49
CA ILE A 55 12.03 -5.49 1.86
C ILE A 55 10.52 -5.38 2.03
N ASN A 56 9.94 -6.27 2.82
CA ASN A 56 8.54 -6.23 3.26
C ASN A 56 8.43 -6.56 4.75
N GLY A 57 7.40 -6.05 5.40
CA GLY A 57 7.07 -6.38 6.80
C GLY A 57 7.01 -5.15 7.71
N GLY A 58 5.85 -4.89 8.27
CA GLY A 58 5.64 -3.80 9.26
C GLY A 58 5.70 -2.37 8.70
N ILE A 59 6.04 -2.17 7.45
CA ILE A 59 6.20 -0.85 6.83
C ILE A 59 4.81 -0.25 6.56
N THR A 60 4.54 0.92 7.12
CA THR A 60 3.21 1.56 7.13
C THR A 60 3.19 2.99 6.61
N THR A 61 4.37 3.63 6.43
CA THR A 61 4.50 5.00 5.94
C THR A 61 5.53 5.09 4.81
N LEU A 62 5.46 6.16 4.01
CA LEU A 62 6.45 6.43 2.97
C LEU A 62 7.81 6.84 3.57
N ASP A 63 7.82 7.49 4.74
CA ASP A 63 9.07 7.83 5.43
C ASP A 63 9.83 6.58 5.89
N GLN A 64 9.12 5.58 6.44
CA GLN A 64 9.73 4.29 6.73
C GLN A 64 10.27 3.63 5.46
N ALA A 65 9.50 3.67 4.36
CA ALA A 65 9.95 3.13 3.08
C ALA A 65 11.22 3.82 2.59
N ARG A 66 11.31 5.15 2.69
CA ARG A 66 12.49 5.92 2.33
C ARG A 66 13.71 5.54 3.15
N CYS A 67 13.54 5.33 4.46
CA CYS A 67 14.63 4.88 5.32
C CYS A 67 15.16 3.48 4.90
N HIS A 68 14.28 2.56 4.54
CA HIS A 68 14.72 1.24 4.07
C HIS A 68 15.44 1.28 2.71
N LEU A 69 15.10 2.24 1.83
CA LEU A 69 15.72 2.38 0.51
C LEU A 69 17.19 2.79 0.56
N SER A 70 17.74 3.21 1.71
CA SER A 70 19.18 3.37 1.88
C SER A 70 19.95 2.03 1.95
N GLU A 71 19.25 0.93 2.26
CA GLU A 71 19.85 -0.37 2.52
C GLU A 71 19.47 -1.45 1.48
N VAL A 72 18.37 -1.24 0.74
CA VAL A 72 17.81 -2.20 -0.23
C VAL A 72 17.31 -1.51 -1.49
N ASP A 73 17.05 -2.28 -2.55
CA ASP A 73 16.66 -1.74 -3.85
C ASP A 73 15.17 -1.38 -3.95
N GLY A 74 14.34 -1.88 -3.05
CA GLY A 74 12.91 -1.64 -3.09
C GLY A 74 12.20 -1.94 -1.77
N VAL A 75 11.00 -1.40 -1.64
CA VAL A 75 10.15 -1.56 -0.45
C VAL A 75 8.74 -1.94 -0.86
N MET A 76 8.23 -3.04 -0.29
CA MET A 76 6.86 -3.45 -0.45
C MET A 76 6.03 -3.04 0.76
N ILE A 77 5.05 -2.14 0.57
CA ILE A 77 4.04 -1.81 1.57
C ILE A 77 2.81 -2.69 1.30
N GLY A 78 2.48 -3.55 2.24
CA GLY A 78 1.37 -4.51 2.09
C GLY A 78 0.05 -4.02 2.67
N ARG A 79 -0.26 -4.42 3.89
CA ARG A 79 -1.56 -4.15 4.55
C ARG A 79 -1.88 -2.66 4.67
N ALA A 80 -0.90 -1.83 5.01
CA ALA A 80 -1.13 -0.38 5.12
C ALA A 80 -1.60 0.25 3.80
N ALA A 81 -1.07 -0.21 2.66
CA ALA A 81 -1.51 0.21 1.34
C ALA A 81 -2.97 -0.18 1.06
N TYR A 82 -3.42 -1.33 1.58
CA TYR A 82 -4.79 -1.79 1.40
C TYR A 82 -5.76 -1.09 2.36
N ASP A 83 -5.32 -0.83 3.59
CA ASP A 83 -6.11 -0.14 4.62
C ASP A 83 -6.27 1.35 4.34
N ASN A 84 -5.24 1.98 3.74
CA ASN A 84 -5.21 3.39 3.34
C ASN A 84 -4.46 3.57 2.01
N PRO A 85 -5.08 3.32 0.85
CA PRO A 85 -4.42 3.51 -0.44
C PRO A 85 -4.02 4.96 -0.73
N TYR A 86 -4.65 5.93 -0.08
CA TYR A 86 -4.32 7.35 -0.23
C TYR A 86 -2.95 7.73 0.39
N LEU A 87 -2.34 6.84 1.14
CA LEU A 87 -0.94 6.93 1.59
C LEU A 87 0.02 7.19 0.40
N PHE A 88 -0.29 6.64 -0.79
CA PHE A 88 0.54 6.83 -1.98
C PHE A 88 0.33 8.16 -2.71
N ALA A 89 -0.61 9.00 -2.27
CA ALA A 89 -0.86 10.29 -2.92
C ALA A 89 0.37 11.19 -2.96
N THR A 90 1.27 11.07 -1.99
CA THR A 90 2.52 11.83 -1.90
C THR A 90 3.76 11.05 -2.35
N ALA A 91 3.60 9.82 -2.86
CA ALA A 91 4.74 8.95 -3.16
C ALA A 91 5.69 9.57 -4.19
N ASP A 92 5.17 10.11 -5.29
CA ASP A 92 5.97 10.71 -6.34
C ASP A 92 6.79 11.91 -5.81
N ALA A 93 6.21 12.72 -4.93
CA ALA A 93 6.91 13.83 -4.28
C ALA A 93 7.95 13.36 -3.27
N VAL A 94 7.66 12.30 -2.50
CA VAL A 94 8.60 11.74 -1.49
C VAL A 94 9.82 11.09 -2.13
N PHE A 95 9.64 10.44 -3.28
CA PHE A 95 10.70 9.71 -3.98
C PHE A 95 11.25 10.45 -5.20
N ASP A 96 10.91 11.73 -5.37
CA ASP A 96 11.41 12.59 -6.44
C ASP A 96 11.16 12.05 -7.86
N MET A 97 10.06 11.26 -7.99
CA MET A 97 9.75 10.55 -9.23
C MET A 97 9.05 11.44 -10.27
N ALA A 98 8.36 12.49 -9.83
CA ALA A 98 7.68 13.44 -10.71
C ALA A 98 7.36 14.75 -9.98
N HIS A 99 7.39 15.86 -10.70
CA HIS A 99 6.93 17.18 -10.20
C HIS A 99 5.41 17.36 -10.30
N ALA A 100 4.66 16.26 -10.38
CA ALA A 100 3.21 16.31 -10.44
C ALA A 100 2.63 16.77 -9.08
N PRO A 101 1.59 17.60 -9.08
CA PRO A 101 0.93 18.01 -7.85
C PRO A 101 0.30 16.80 -7.17
N VAL A 102 0.39 16.75 -5.85
CA VAL A 102 -0.25 15.69 -5.04
C VAL A 102 -1.75 15.65 -5.35
N PRO A 103 -2.31 14.51 -5.79
CA PRO A 103 -3.72 14.44 -6.18
C PRO A 103 -4.64 14.52 -4.96
N SER A 104 -5.76 15.22 -5.10
CA SER A 104 -6.88 15.15 -4.16
C SER A 104 -7.60 13.79 -4.28
N ARG A 105 -8.42 13.43 -3.27
CA ARG A 105 -9.25 12.22 -3.36
C ARG A 105 -10.25 12.28 -4.52
N ARG A 106 -10.73 13.48 -4.86
CA ARG A 106 -11.57 13.70 -6.05
C ARG A 106 -10.84 13.31 -7.32
N GLU A 107 -9.63 13.81 -7.50
CA GLU A 107 -8.83 13.51 -8.71
C GLU A 107 -8.52 12.01 -8.81
N VAL A 108 -8.19 11.36 -7.69
CA VAL A 108 -8.00 9.90 -7.64
C VAL A 108 -9.29 9.16 -8.07
N LEU A 109 -10.46 9.55 -7.53
CA LEU A 109 -11.73 8.91 -7.88
C LEU A 109 -12.11 9.16 -9.35
N VAL A 110 -11.96 10.39 -9.83
CA VAL A 110 -12.22 10.72 -11.23
C VAL A 110 -11.29 9.93 -12.15
N GLY A 111 -10.01 9.83 -11.79
CA GLY A 111 -9.01 9.09 -12.56
C GLY A 111 -9.28 7.58 -12.64
N VAL A 112 -9.95 6.99 -11.64
CA VAL A 112 -10.28 5.56 -11.65
C VAL A 112 -11.58 5.24 -12.41
N LEU A 113 -12.47 6.22 -12.63
CA LEU A 113 -13.77 5.99 -13.28
C LEU A 113 -13.65 5.32 -14.66
N PRO A 114 -12.75 5.73 -15.59
CA PRO A 114 -12.62 5.05 -16.89
C PRO A 114 -12.27 3.56 -16.77
N TYR A 115 -11.46 3.21 -15.77
CA TYR A 115 -11.13 1.80 -15.49
C TYR A 115 -12.36 1.04 -14.98
N LEU A 116 -13.15 1.63 -14.09
CA LEU A 116 -14.38 1.02 -13.58
C LEU A 116 -15.40 0.81 -14.71
N GLU A 117 -15.59 1.80 -15.58
CA GLU A 117 -16.47 1.69 -16.76
C GLU A 117 -16.03 0.56 -17.71
N LYS A 118 -14.73 0.42 -17.92
CA LYS A 118 -14.17 -0.70 -18.69
C LYS A 118 -14.41 -2.05 -18.00
N CYS A 119 -14.36 -2.12 -16.68
CA CYS A 119 -14.70 -3.32 -15.92
C CYS A 119 -16.19 -3.64 -16.03
N ASP A 120 -17.04 -2.63 -15.88
CA ASP A 120 -18.50 -2.75 -15.99
C ASP A 120 -18.91 -3.24 -17.40
N SER A 121 -18.32 -2.69 -18.48
CA SER A 121 -18.58 -3.12 -19.85
C SER A 121 -18.16 -4.56 -20.15
N ARG A 122 -17.23 -5.09 -19.35
CA ARG A 122 -16.79 -6.52 -19.43
C ARG A 122 -17.60 -7.44 -18.52
N GLY A 123 -18.61 -6.94 -17.83
CA GLY A 123 -19.43 -7.70 -16.90
C GLY A 123 -18.69 -8.16 -15.64
N LEU A 124 -17.61 -7.48 -15.24
CA LEU A 124 -16.89 -7.83 -14.03
C LEU A 124 -17.70 -7.41 -12.80
N PRO A 125 -17.81 -8.28 -11.77
CA PRO A 125 -18.53 -7.94 -10.55
C PRO A 125 -17.93 -6.70 -9.87
N ALA A 126 -18.80 -5.73 -9.49
CA ALA A 126 -18.37 -4.50 -8.81
C ALA A 126 -17.55 -4.76 -7.55
N SER A 127 -17.76 -5.87 -6.86
CA SER A 127 -16.97 -6.27 -5.68
C SER A 127 -15.48 -6.46 -5.97
N ARG A 128 -15.10 -6.78 -7.23
CA ARG A 128 -13.68 -6.94 -7.59
C ARG A 128 -12.93 -5.63 -7.59
N THR A 129 -13.59 -4.53 -7.92
CA THR A 129 -12.99 -3.20 -8.03
C THR A 129 -13.24 -2.35 -6.80
N LEU A 130 -14.50 -2.27 -6.33
CA LEU A 130 -14.88 -1.40 -5.20
C LEU A 130 -14.15 -1.74 -3.89
N ARG A 131 -13.79 -3.01 -3.68
CA ARG A 131 -13.04 -3.41 -2.47
C ARG A 131 -11.72 -2.65 -2.30
N HIS A 132 -11.07 -2.26 -3.40
CA HIS A 132 -9.80 -1.54 -3.38
C HIS A 132 -9.97 -0.05 -3.05
N LEU A 133 -11.19 0.47 -3.12
CA LEU A 133 -11.52 1.85 -2.78
C LEU A 133 -12.02 2.03 -1.35
N LEU A 134 -12.27 0.94 -0.61
CA LEU A 134 -12.83 0.99 0.75
C LEU A 134 -11.96 1.84 1.71
N GLY A 135 -10.64 1.77 1.57
CA GLY A 135 -9.68 2.48 2.41
C GLY A 135 -9.41 3.93 2.01
N LEU A 136 -9.92 4.42 0.86
CA LEU A 136 -9.54 5.72 0.31
C LEU A 136 -9.78 6.91 1.25
N PHE A 137 -10.77 6.82 2.12
CA PHE A 137 -11.09 7.83 3.13
C PHE A 137 -10.65 7.43 4.54
N ALA A 138 -9.66 6.53 4.68
CA ALA A 138 -9.09 6.18 5.99
C ALA A 138 -8.71 7.46 6.74
N HIS A 139 -8.93 7.47 8.07
CA HIS A 139 -8.67 8.59 8.98
C HIS A 139 -9.50 9.87 8.70
N GLN A 140 -10.53 9.81 7.84
CA GLN A 140 -11.46 10.91 7.60
C GLN A 140 -12.79 10.66 8.34
N PRO A 141 -13.51 11.72 8.76
CA PRO A 141 -14.82 11.58 9.42
C PRO A 141 -15.83 10.75 8.61
N VAL A 142 -15.74 10.80 7.29
CA VAL A 142 -16.62 10.08 6.36
C VAL A 142 -16.24 8.62 6.12
N ALA A 143 -15.14 8.12 6.66
CA ALA A 143 -14.62 6.78 6.39
C ALA A 143 -15.65 5.65 6.61
N LYS A 144 -16.40 5.71 7.71
CA LYS A 144 -17.42 4.70 8.00
C LYS A 144 -18.60 4.76 7.02
N ALA A 145 -19.05 5.97 6.65
CA ALA A 145 -20.14 6.16 5.71
C ALA A 145 -19.74 5.66 4.32
N TRP A 146 -18.55 6.02 3.85
CA TRP A 146 -17.95 5.57 2.59
C TRP A 146 -17.88 4.04 2.52
N LYS A 147 -17.24 3.38 3.50
CA LYS A 147 -17.11 1.92 3.55
C LYS A 147 -18.48 1.25 3.54
N ARG A 148 -19.41 1.73 4.34
CA ARG A 148 -20.78 1.19 4.43
C ARG A 148 -21.54 1.33 3.11
N PHE A 149 -21.43 2.49 2.45
CA PHE A 149 -22.09 2.73 1.18
C PHE A 149 -21.55 1.77 0.11
N LEU A 150 -20.24 1.72 -0.11
CA LEU A 150 -19.65 0.81 -1.10
C LEU A 150 -19.97 -0.65 -0.81
N SER A 151 -19.85 -1.10 0.45
CA SER A 151 -20.13 -2.49 0.83
C SER A 151 -21.57 -2.92 0.54
N ARG A 152 -22.54 -2.00 0.73
CA ARG A 152 -23.96 -2.27 0.40
C ARG A 152 -24.20 -2.41 -1.09
N HIS A 153 -23.40 -1.76 -1.92
CA HIS A 153 -23.54 -1.72 -3.38
C HIS A 153 -22.61 -2.68 -4.12
N MET A 154 -21.83 -3.51 -3.42
CA MET A 154 -20.99 -4.57 -4.02
C MET A 154 -21.82 -5.78 -4.48
N ARG A 155 -22.92 -5.53 -5.22
CA ARG A 155 -23.77 -6.59 -5.78
C ARG A 155 -23.25 -7.03 -7.14
N PRO A 156 -23.50 -8.29 -7.55
CA PRO A 156 -23.03 -8.80 -8.84
C PRO A 156 -23.50 -7.98 -10.04
N THR A 157 -24.70 -7.42 -9.97
CA THR A 157 -25.33 -6.62 -11.05
C THR A 157 -25.07 -5.12 -10.94
N ALA A 158 -24.33 -4.66 -9.93
CA ALA A 158 -24.05 -3.22 -9.75
C ALA A 158 -22.96 -2.79 -10.73
N GLN A 159 -23.11 -1.58 -11.28
CA GLN A 159 -22.08 -0.92 -12.06
C GLN A 159 -21.15 -0.13 -11.13
N ALA A 160 -19.89 -0.52 -11.05
CA ALA A 160 -18.94 0.05 -10.10
C ALA A 160 -18.71 1.56 -10.32
N ALA A 161 -18.67 2.02 -11.56
CA ALA A 161 -18.52 3.44 -11.88
C ALA A 161 -19.71 4.28 -11.40
N ALA A 162 -20.93 3.79 -11.59
CA ALA A 162 -22.15 4.46 -11.10
C ALA A 162 -22.18 4.55 -9.57
N VAL A 163 -21.83 3.45 -8.89
CA VAL A 163 -21.75 3.39 -7.42
C VAL A 163 -20.74 4.41 -6.88
N VAL A 164 -19.57 4.55 -7.52
CA VAL A 164 -18.55 5.53 -7.09
C VAL A 164 -19.05 6.96 -7.29
N ARG A 165 -19.67 7.28 -8.43
CA ARG A 165 -20.24 8.63 -8.67
C ARG A 165 -21.30 8.99 -7.63
N GLU A 166 -22.20 8.08 -7.31
CA GLU A 166 -23.23 8.28 -6.29
C GLU A 166 -22.60 8.46 -4.90
N ALA A 167 -21.62 7.60 -4.53
CA ALA A 167 -20.91 7.71 -3.26
C ALA A 167 -20.23 9.07 -3.09
N MET A 168 -19.65 9.62 -4.15
CA MET A 168 -18.97 10.93 -4.12
C MET A 168 -19.94 12.07 -3.76
N GLN A 169 -21.20 12.00 -4.17
CA GLN A 169 -22.22 13.03 -3.86
C GLN A 169 -22.47 13.18 -2.36
N GLY A 170 -22.28 12.12 -1.58
CA GLY A 170 -22.43 12.11 -0.13
C GLY A 170 -21.20 12.59 0.65
N ILE A 171 -20.10 12.97 -0.04
CA ILE A 171 -18.85 13.38 0.61
C ILE A 171 -18.71 14.91 0.52
N PRO A 172 -18.44 15.62 1.63
CA PRO A 172 -18.19 17.07 1.61
C PRO A 172 -17.05 17.44 0.66
N GLU A 173 -17.28 18.54 -0.10
CA GLU A 173 -16.30 19.07 -1.06
C GLU A 173 -14.92 19.33 -0.41
N THR A 174 -14.92 19.82 0.83
CA THR A 174 -13.70 20.06 1.60
C THR A 174 -12.88 18.77 1.78
N ILE A 175 -13.52 17.64 2.03
CA ILE A 175 -12.82 16.34 2.20
C ILE A 175 -12.36 15.79 0.85
N LEU A 176 -13.19 15.92 -0.21
CA LEU A 176 -12.83 15.46 -1.54
C LEU A 176 -11.63 16.20 -2.11
N ASN A 177 -11.54 17.50 -1.89
CA ASN A 177 -10.56 18.37 -2.54
C ASN A 177 -9.33 18.66 -1.67
N THR A 178 -9.33 18.28 -0.37
CA THR A 178 -8.15 18.40 0.49
C THR A 178 -7.04 17.49 -0.03
N ARG A 179 -5.86 18.07 -0.19
CA ARG A 179 -4.61 17.39 -0.53
C ARG A 179 -3.77 17.21 0.74
N PRO A 180 -3.04 16.09 0.92
CA PRO A 180 -2.07 15.99 1.99
C PRO A 180 -0.98 17.05 1.79
N ALA A 181 -0.43 17.57 2.88
CA ALA A 181 0.76 18.39 2.80
C ALA A 181 1.89 17.59 2.14
N SER A 182 2.66 18.22 1.26
CA SER A 182 3.90 17.63 0.78
C SER A 182 4.78 17.36 2.00
N ALA A 183 5.23 16.12 2.17
CA ALA A 183 6.10 15.76 3.29
C ALA A 183 7.41 16.55 3.16
N GLU A 184 7.68 17.44 4.09
CA GLU A 184 9.04 17.96 4.32
C GLU A 184 9.91 16.76 4.71
N ALA A 185 11.16 16.73 4.22
CA ALA A 185 12.08 15.62 4.43
C ALA A 185 12.41 15.44 5.92
N PRO A 186 11.84 14.46 6.65
CA PRO A 186 12.28 14.18 8.01
C PRO A 186 13.64 13.49 7.96
N CYS A 187 14.49 13.82 8.92
CA CYS A 187 15.75 13.16 9.16
C CYS A 187 15.51 11.67 9.47
N CYS A 188 16.17 10.78 8.73
CA CYS A 188 16.06 9.34 8.89
C CYS A 188 16.80 8.90 10.18
N SER A 189 16.14 9.00 11.33
CA SER A 189 16.58 8.33 12.55
C SER A 189 15.71 7.08 12.72
N ILE A 190 16.21 5.95 12.24
CA ILE A 190 15.66 4.64 12.64
C ILE A 190 16.09 4.44 14.09
N THR A 191 15.26 4.91 15.03
CA THR A 191 15.46 4.59 16.44
C THR A 191 15.12 3.12 16.62
N THR A 192 16.09 2.37 17.12
CA THR A 192 16.04 0.94 17.48
C THR A 192 14.97 0.64 18.57
N GLU A 193 14.26 1.63 19.04
CA GLU A 193 13.30 1.54 20.16
C GLU A 193 11.93 0.93 19.82
N ALA A 194 11.61 0.71 18.54
CA ALA A 194 10.35 0.06 18.16
C ALA A 194 10.39 -1.50 18.21
N ILE A 195 11.43 -2.09 18.83
CA ILE A 195 11.65 -3.55 18.86
C ILE A 195 11.13 -4.18 20.16
N MET A 196 10.76 -3.38 21.18
CA MET A 196 10.21 -3.89 22.43
C MET A 196 8.81 -3.31 22.70
N GLY A 197 7.80 -3.94 22.11
CA GLY A 197 6.38 -3.70 22.36
C GLY A 197 5.56 -4.89 21.89
#